data_53161e229824b21798ab224b87a06121
#
_entry.id   53161e229824b21798ab224b87a06121
#
_cell.length_a   1.000
_cell.length_b   1.000
_cell.length_c   1.000
_cell.angle_alpha   90.00
_cell.angle_beta   90.00
_cell.angle_gamma   90.00
#
_symmetry.space_group_name_H-M   'P 1'
#
loop_
_entity.id
_entity.type
_entity.pdbx_description
1 polymer ?
#
loop_
_entity_poly.entity_id
_entity_poly.type
_entity_poly.pdbx_seq_one_letter_code
_entity_poly.pdbx_strand_id
1 'polypeptide(L)'
;KLIFNLGNVSEDLMKDNLHAFENGLSQDYSSNGVKFNEWGRVTTKQYLTNFFENNINVRSNQDIGLDGLKNEDEIDYFNENFLDKINLTAEGKNKIESDVSADNFKYYLGNEYDELYIKILERYKNINGMEGNSPISSNNNFSSQGSPYPENEDLNEDNTLSDTESYFEYEINLKPGDLDIGKSNIVDKIIDKSGNATWYQFRIPIRTPTRTYGSISDYKTIRFIRTYLTGWEEPVVLRLAKFQLVGSQWRKYEESISQSGLNEVSENVDSDIEISVVSIEENSIGSENKSPYVVPPGIPRDIDNTTIVQRRTNEQSLQICVDDLSDGDGRAIFKESNFDLINYGRIKMFIHAEPNNGDILSDNEINAFLRFGSDYENNYYEIELPLRVTQPSLINQNSSNLSRIIWP
;
A
#
# COMPACT_ATOMS: atom_id res chain seq x y z
N LYS A 1 5.63 14.47 3.08
CA LYS A 1 6.12 13.10 2.93
C LYS A 1 5.12 12.11 3.47
N LEU A 2 5.07 10.93 2.88
CA LEU A 2 4.38 9.75 3.40
C LEU A 2 5.44 8.76 3.86
N ILE A 3 5.30 8.25 5.06
CA ILE A 3 6.24 7.33 5.67
C ILE A 3 5.55 6.00 5.91
N PHE A 4 6.25 4.90 5.60
CA PHE A 4 5.84 3.55 5.96
C PHE A 4 6.89 2.92 6.87
N ASN A 5 6.44 2.31 7.97
CA ASN A 5 7.28 1.49 8.83
C ASN A 5 6.79 0.04 8.75
N LEU A 6 7.69 -0.89 8.50
CA LEU A 6 7.43 -2.32 8.48
C LEU A 6 8.24 -3.00 9.57
N GLY A 7 7.59 -3.63 10.52
CA GLY A 7 8.27 -4.32 11.60
C GLY A 7 7.45 -4.44 12.86
N ASN A 8 8.08 -4.18 13.98
CA ASN A 8 7.45 -4.06 15.29
C ASN A 8 7.37 -2.58 15.63
N VAL A 9 6.19 -2.09 15.94
CA VAL A 9 5.94 -0.73 16.39
C VAL A 9 5.34 -0.80 17.79
N SER A 10 5.61 0.20 18.62
CA SER A 10 5.01 0.27 19.95
C SER A 10 3.51 0.38 19.84
N GLU A 11 2.80 -0.43 20.60
CA GLU A 11 1.35 -0.37 20.76
C GLU A 11 0.96 0.66 21.82
N ASP A 12 1.88 1.02 22.73
CA ASP A 12 1.71 2.09 23.70
C ASP A 12 1.75 3.46 22.99
N LEU A 13 0.60 3.92 22.52
CA LEU A 13 0.42 5.20 21.83
C LEU A 13 0.68 6.38 22.77
N MET A 14 0.22 6.28 24.01
CA MET A 14 0.32 7.32 25.02
C MET A 14 1.71 7.36 25.68
N LYS A 15 2.53 6.33 25.48
CA LYS A 15 3.88 6.18 26.08
C LYS A 15 3.91 6.31 27.60
N ASP A 16 2.90 5.79 28.24
CA ASP A 16 2.72 5.84 29.69
C ASP A 16 2.81 4.48 30.38
N ASN A 17 3.06 3.41 29.61
CA ASN A 17 3.08 2.01 30.04
C ASN A 17 1.76 1.55 30.67
N LEU A 18 0.67 2.17 30.28
CA LEU A 18 -0.69 1.76 30.62
C LEU A 18 -1.38 1.30 29.35
N HIS A 19 -2.34 0.43 29.48
CA HIS A 19 -3.11 -0.08 28.36
C HIS A 19 -4.42 0.71 28.25
N ALA A 20 -4.51 1.59 27.26
CA ALA A 20 -5.72 2.34 26.97
C ALA A 20 -6.71 1.46 26.18
N PHE A 21 -7.95 1.43 26.64
CA PHE A 21 -9.08 0.80 25.96
C PHE A 21 -10.39 1.38 26.45
N GLU A 22 -11.29 1.63 25.55
CA GLU A 22 -12.53 2.38 25.80
C GLU A 22 -13.46 1.69 26.78
N ASN A 23 -13.66 0.36 26.66
CA ASN A 23 -14.54 -0.38 27.56
C ASN A 23 -13.98 -0.57 28.99
N GLY A 24 -12.79 -0.10 29.25
CA GLY A 24 -12.21 0.02 30.59
C GLY A 24 -12.49 1.34 31.28
N LEU A 25 -12.93 2.34 30.53
CA LEU A 25 -13.35 3.63 31.08
C LEU A 25 -14.59 3.48 31.97
N SER A 26 -14.74 4.42 32.91
CA SER A 26 -15.86 4.36 33.84
C SER A 26 -17.21 4.54 33.13
N GLN A 27 -18.19 3.73 33.52
CA GLN A 27 -19.51 3.72 32.90
C GLN A 27 -20.32 5.03 33.11
N ASP A 28 -19.96 5.81 34.10
CA ASP A 28 -20.58 7.08 34.49
C ASP A 28 -19.67 8.29 34.18
N TYR A 29 -18.65 8.08 33.38
CA TYR A 29 -17.65 9.10 33.04
C TYR A 29 -16.91 9.66 34.27
N SER A 30 -16.93 8.97 35.40
CA SER A 30 -16.20 9.41 36.60
C SER A 30 -14.69 9.18 36.50
N SER A 31 -13.93 9.78 37.40
CA SER A 31 -12.48 9.53 37.50
C SER A 31 -12.12 8.22 38.19
N ASN A 32 -13.10 7.35 38.49
CA ASN A 32 -12.86 6.08 39.12
C ASN A 32 -12.22 5.08 38.15
N GLY A 33 -11.06 4.52 38.52
CA GLY A 33 -10.39 3.50 37.71
C GLY A 33 -9.65 4.04 36.49
N VAL A 34 -9.44 5.35 36.42
CA VAL A 34 -8.64 6.00 35.38
C VAL A 34 -7.47 6.77 36.00
N LYS A 35 -6.45 6.97 35.19
CA LYS A 35 -5.28 7.80 35.49
C LYS A 35 -5.16 8.86 34.39
N PHE A 36 -4.81 10.07 34.79
CA PHE A 36 -4.56 11.16 33.86
C PHE A 36 -3.07 11.20 33.48
N ASN A 37 -2.77 11.36 32.22
CA ASN A 37 -1.43 11.57 31.68
C ASN A 37 -1.41 12.84 30.81
N GLU A 38 -0.38 13.07 30.01
CA GLU A 38 -0.29 14.26 29.13
C GLU A 38 -1.30 14.22 27.95
N TRP A 39 -1.84 13.05 27.63
CA TRP A 39 -2.66 12.82 26.43
C TRP A 39 -4.13 12.57 26.74
N GLY A 40 -4.47 12.29 27.98
CA GLY A 40 -5.87 12.06 28.31
C GLY A 40 -6.07 11.22 29.58
N ARG A 41 -7.11 10.38 29.53
CA ARG A 41 -7.57 9.50 30.62
C ARG A 41 -7.36 8.06 30.25
N VAL A 42 -6.45 7.39 30.93
CA VAL A 42 -6.13 5.98 30.65
C VAL A 42 -6.67 5.07 31.74
N THR A 43 -7.11 3.90 31.39
CA THR A 43 -7.65 2.92 32.32
C THR A 43 -6.55 2.34 33.21
N THR A 44 -6.86 2.09 34.49
CA THR A 44 -5.95 1.40 35.42
C THR A 44 -6.31 -0.07 35.61
N LYS A 45 -7.38 -0.53 35.02
CA LYS A 45 -7.88 -1.90 35.13
C LYS A 45 -7.75 -2.57 33.77
N GLN A 46 -7.23 -3.78 33.76
CA GLN A 46 -7.17 -4.60 32.55
C GLN A 46 -8.39 -5.52 32.51
N TYR A 47 -9.14 -5.48 31.42
CA TYR A 47 -10.25 -6.38 31.15
C TYR A 47 -9.83 -7.43 30.12
N LEU A 48 -10.34 -8.65 30.29
CA LEU A 48 -10.08 -9.76 29.36
C LEU A 48 -11.03 -9.80 28.17
N THR A 49 -12.07 -8.99 28.19
CA THR A 49 -13.10 -8.99 27.15
C THR A 49 -13.20 -7.63 26.50
N ASN A 50 -13.15 -7.60 25.20
CA ASN A 50 -13.18 -6.38 24.39
C ASN A 50 -14.61 -6.18 23.82
N PHE A 51 -15.56 -5.76 24.68
CA PHE A 51 -16.95 -5.52 24.30
C PHE A 51 -17.56 -4.39 25.12
N PHE A 52 -18.32 -3.53 24.46
CA PHE A 52 -19.19 -2.57 25.15
C PHE A 52 -20.43 -3.23 25.75
N GLU A 53 -20.94 -2.66 26.82
CA GLU A 53 -22.27 -2.99 27.31
C GLU A 53 -23.37 -2.47 26.37
N ASN A 54 -24.52 -3.18 26.35
CA ASN A 54 -25.65 -2.80 25.50
C ASN A 54 -26.46 -1.59 26.02
N ASN A 55 -25.99 -0.94 27.08
CA ASN A 55 -26.63 0.24 27.64
C ASN A 55 -26.11 1.49 26.90
N ILE A 56 -27.02 2.24 26.27
CA ILE A 56 -26.69 3.44 25.49
C ILE A 56 -25.96 4.51 26.31
N ASN A 57 -26.35 4.72 27.55
CA ASN A 57 -25.73 5.71 28.42
C ASN A 57 -24.32 5.30 28.86
N VAL A 58 -24.11 4.02 29.07
CA VAL A 58 -22.77 3.49 29.40
C VAL A 58 -21.88 3.63 28.18
N ARG A 59 -22.35 3.21 27.02
CA ARG A 59 -21.58 3.25 25.80
C ARG A 59 -21.18 4.68 25.42
N SER A 60 -22.09 5.65 25.51
CA SER A 60 -21.77 7.06 25.21
C SER A 60 -20.76 7.69 26.19
N ASN A 61 -20.45 7.04 27.29
CA ASN A 61 -19.39 7.45 28.22
C ASN A 61 -18.08 6.70 28.02
N GLN A 62 -18.07 5.70 27.16
CA GLN A 62 -16.92 4.85 26.88
C GLN A 62 -16.45 4.92 25.43
N ASP A 63 -17.37 5.08 24.47
CA ASP A 63 -17.10 5.26 23.03
C ASP A 63 -16.69 6.71 22.76
N ILE A 64 -15.53 7.11 23.26
CA ILE A 64 -15.00 8.47 23.32
C ILE A 64 -13.51 8.55 22.93
N GLY A 65 -13.06 7.59 22.13
CA GLY A 65 -11.69 7.52 21.66
C GLY A 65 -10.67 7.02 22.69
N LEU A 66 -9.44 6.82 22.24
CA LEU A 66 -8.35 6.30 23.08
C LEU A 66 -7.82 7.32 24.07
N ASP A 67 -8.02 8.60 23.84
CA ASP A 67 -7.65 9.62 24.83
C ASP A 67 -8.59 9.65 26.03
N GLY A 68 -9.74 8.95 25.92
CA GLY A 68 -10.72 8.80 27.00
C GLY A 68 -11.39 10.09 27.43
N LEU A 69 -11.33 11.14 26.62
CA LEU A 69 -11.97 12.43 26.83
C LEU A 69 -13.18 12.59 25.89
N LYS A 70 -14.10 13.44 26.25
CA LYS A 70 -15.16 13.89 25.35
C LYS A 70 -14.75 15.23 24.75
N ASN A 71 -15.20 15.49 23.56
CA ASN A 71 -14.95 16.76 22.86
C ASN A 71 -15.06 18.02 23.76
N GLU A 72 -16.01 18.00 24.70
CA GLU A 72 -16.25 19.13 25.60
C GLU A 72 -15.10 19.35 26.60
N ASP A 73 -14.42 18.25 26.98
CA ASP A 73 -13.33 18.28 27.95
C ASP A 73 -11.96 18.37 27.27
N GLU A 74 -11.83 17.97 26.01
CA GLU A 74 -10.59 18.01 25.25
C GLU A 74 -10.02 19.42 25.13
N ILE A 75 -10.88 20.40 24.85
CA ILE A 75 -10.48 21.80 24.70
C ILE A 75 -9.81 22.28 25.98
N ASP A 76 -10.43 22.04 27.13
CA ASP A 76 -9.89 22.46 28.41
C ASP A 76 -8.62 21.70 28.75
N TYR A 77 -8.59 20.39 28.47
CA TYR A 77 -7.45 19.51 28.77
C TYR A 77 -6.21 19.85 27.94
N PHE A 78 -6.39 20.05 26.65
CA PHE A 78 -5.29 20.31 25.72
C PHE A 78 -4.90 21.78 25.62
N ASN A 79 -5.69 22.74 26.12
CA ASN A 79 -5.33 24.15 26.11
C ASN A 79 -4.00 24.38 26.81
N GLU A 80 -3.90 23.99 28.07
CA GLU A 80 -2.68 24.21 28.87
C GLU A 80 -1.50 23.34 28.41
N ASN A 81 -1.77 22.14 27.99
CA ASN A 81 -0.76 21.14 27.65
C ASN A 81 -0.19 21.30 26.24
N PHE A 82 -1.00 21.77 25.30
CA PHE A 82 -0.64 21.78 23.88
C PHE A 82 -0.99 23.09 23.15
N LEU A 83 -2.26 23.53 23.14
CA LEU A 83 -2.72 24.62 22.28
C LEU A 83 -2.09 25.97 22.61
N ASP A 84 -1.87 26.26 23.87
CA ASP A 84 -1.24 27.50 24.32
C ASP A 84 0.26 27.56 24.02
N LYS A 85 0.87 26.42 23.73
CA LYS A 85 2.30 26.30 23.37
C LYS A 85 2.55 26.45 21.86
N ILE A 86 1.50 26.40 21.04
CA ILE A 86 1.58 26.49 19.60
C ILE A 86 1.20 27.89 19.14
N ASN A 87 1.99 28.47 18.25
CA ASN A 87 1.67 29.77 17.67
C ASN A 87 0.70 29.59 16.49
N LEU A 88 -0.60 29.60 16.78
CA LEU A 88 -1.67 29.39 15.81
C LEU A 88 -2.29 30.71 15.38
N THR A 89 -2.75 30.76 14.13
CA THR A 89 -3.67 31.82 13.69
C THR A 89 -5.05 31.62 14.33
N ALA A 90 -5.85 32.66 14.47
CA ALA A 90 -7.20 32.56 15.02
C ALA A 90 -8.08 31.56 14.23
N GLU A 91 -7.92 31.50 12.91
CA GLU A 91 -8.61 30.52 12.06
C GLU A 91 -8.12 29.10 12.31
N GLY A 92 -6.81 28.92 12.48
CA GLY A 92 -6.20 27.62 12.82
C GLY A 92 -6.67 27.13 14.19
N LYS A 93 -6.73 28.03 15.19
CA LYS A 93 -7.22 27.70 16.52
C LYS A 93 -8.68 27.22 16.48
N ASN A 94 -9.57 27.96 15.83
CA ASN A 94 -10.98 27.58 15.69
C ASN A 94 -11.19 26.21 14.99
N LYS A 95 -10.32 25.87 14.03
CA LYS A 95 -10.39 24.55 13.36
C LYS A 95 -9.98 23.40 14.28
N ILE A 96 -8.97 23.62 15.11
CA ILE A 96 -8.51 22.61 16.07
C ILE A 96 -9.51 22.46 17.21
N GLU A 97 -10.03 23.54 17.75
CA GLU A 97 -11.00 23.53 18.86
C GLU A 97 -12.32 22.81 18.51
N SER A 98 -12.61 22.57 17.24
CA SER A 98 -13.80 21.79 16.85
C SER A 98 -13.67 20.28 17.05
N ASP A 99 -12.45 19.78 17.18
CA ASP A 99 -12.11 18.36 17.32
C ASP A 99 -10.61 18.29 17.63
N VAL A 100 -10.25 18.43 18.91
CA VAL A 100 -8.85 18.65 19.30
C VAL A 100 -8.01 17.39 19.14
N SER A 101 -8.57 16.24 19.46
CA SER A 101 -7.93 14.94 19.26
C SER A 101 -7.98 14.46 17.81
N ALA A 102 -8.79 15.13 16.97
CA ALA A 102 -9.05 14.75 15.58
C ALA A 102 -9.57 13.30 15.45
N ASP A 103 -10.39 12.87 16.40
CA ASP A 103 -10.88 11.50 16.51
C ASP A 103 -12.41 11.35 16.40
N ASN A 104 -13.13 12.43 16.17
CA ASN A 104 -14.57 12.40 15.91
C ASN A 104 -14.94 11.54 14.71
N PHE A 105 -15.66 10.45 14.94
CA PHE A 105 -16.19 9.63 13.86
C PHE A 105 -17.36 10.30 13.15
N LYS A 106 -17.35 10.23 11.83
CA LYS A 106 -18.48 10.68 11.02
C LYS A 106 -18.73 9.74 9.84
N TYR A 107 -19.91 9.14 9.83
CA TYR A 107 -20.27 8.21 8.78
C TYR A 107 -20.44 8.92 7.43
N TYR A 108 -19.74 8.48 6.40
CA TYR A 108 -19.69 9.13 5.09
C TYR A 108 -21.02 9.14 4.32
N LEU A 109 -21.98 8.26 4.65
CA LEU A 109 -23.35 8.28 4.12
C LEU A 109 -24.36 8.92 5.10
N GLY A 110 -23.90 9.62 6.12
CA GLY A 110 -24.76 10.28 7.10
C GLY A 110 -25.59 11.41 6.51
N ASN A 111 -26.80 11.58 7.03
CA ASN A 111 -27.74 12.62 6.58
C ASN A 111 -27.15 14.04 6.69
N GLU A 112 -26.28 14.27 7.63
CA GLU A 112 -25.58 15.55 7.82
C GLU A 112 -24.80 16.00 6.59
N TYR A 113 -24.15 15.04 5.91
CA TYR A 113 -23.47 15.33 4.67
C TYR A 113 -24.44 15.58 3.51
N ASP A 114 -25.58 14.91 3.52
CA ASP A 114 -26.63 15.09 2.49
C ASP A 114 -27.27 16.47 2.60
N GLU A 115 -27.58 16.93 3.80
CA GLU A 115 -28.15 18.25 4.09
C GLU A 115 -27.22 19.39 3.65
N LEU A 116 -25.90 19.19 3.79
CA LEU A 116 -24.87 20.14 3.39
C LEU A 116 -24.43 19.97 1.93
N TYR A 117 -25.01 19.04 1.18
CA TYR A 117 -24.63 18.72 -0.21
C TYR A 117 -23.13 18.43 -0.40
N ILE A 118 -22.47 17.85 0.63
CA ILE A 118 -21.06 17.52 0.58
C ILE A 118 -20.82 16.38 -0.41
N LYS A 119 -19.85 16.57 -1.30
CA LYS A 119 -19.48 15.55 -2.29
C LYS A 119 -18.88 14.33 -1.64
N ILE A 120 -19.14 13.14 -2.21
CA ILE A 120 -18.74 11.86 -1.64
C ILE A 120 -17.25 11.79 -1.25
N LEU A 121 -16.36 12.37 -2.04
CA LEU A 121 -14.93 12.35 -1.78
C LEU A 121 -14.49 13.23 -0.60
N GLU A 122 -15.29 14.20 -0.22
CA GLU A 122 -15.03 15.09 0.92
C GLU A 122 -15.58 14.48 2.23
N ARG A 123 -16.42 13.44 2.13
CA ARG A 123 -17.08 12.79 3.26
C ARG A 123 -16.19 11.79 4.02
N TYR A 124 -15.03 11.44 3.46
CA TYR A 124 -14.15 10.44 4.07
C TYR A 124 -13.17 11.00 5.11
N LYS A 125 -13.26 12.28 5.44
CA LYS A 125 -12.31 12.93 6.35
C LYS A 125 -12.29 12.30 7.74
N ASN A 126 -13.44 12.02 8.31
CA ASN A 126 -13.62 11.55 9.69
C ASN A 126 -14.07 10.08 9.77
N ILE A 127 -13.93 9.31 8.70
CA ILE A 127 -14.39 7.91 8.65
C ILE A 127 -13.62 6.99 9.61
N ASN A 128 -12.40 7.35 9.95
CA ASN A 128 -11.53 6.59 10.86
C ASN A 128 -11.46 7.23 12.25
N GLY A 129 -12.33 8.17 12.57
CA GLY A 129 -12.43 8.69 13.91
C GLY A 129 -12.84 7.61 14.91
N MET A 130 -12.34 7.68 16.12
CA MET A 130 -12.55 6.68 17.17
C MET A 130 -13.67 7.09 18.12
N GLU A 131 -13.88 8.40 18.36
CA GLU A 131 -14.97 8.88 19.20
C GLU A 131 -16.33 8.73 18.51
N GLY A 132 -17.26 8.00 19.13
CA GLY A 132 -18.61 7.79 18.64
C GLY A 132 -18.71 6.83 17.44
N ASN A 133 -17.69 6.01 17.19
CA ASN A 133 -17.68 5.10 16.06
C ASN A 133 -18.43 3.77 16.32
N SER A 134 -18.84 3.54 17.56
CA SER A 134 -19.54 2.33 17.99
C SER A 134 -20.99 2.61 18.50
N PRO A 135 -21.83 3.33 17.76
CA PRO A 135 -23.15 3.69 18.22
C PRO A 135 -24.05 2.47 18.37
N ILE A 136 -24.92 2.48 19.36
CA ILE A 136 -26.02 1.50 19.45
C ILE A 136 -27.02 1.81 18.33
N SER A 137 -27.29 0.84 17.45
CA SER A 137 -28.33 0.97 16.45
C SER A 137 -29.70 1.13 17.14
N SER A 138 -30.27 2.34 17.12
CA SER A 138 -31.66 2.58 17.46
C SER A 138 -32.54 2.10 16.31
N ASN A 139 -33.61 1.42 16.65
CA ASN A 139 -34.60 0.84 15.76
C ASN A 139 -34.80 1.66 14.46
N ASN A 140 -34.54 1.02 13.32
CA ASN A 140 -34.87 1.44 11.95
C ASN A 140 -33.89 2.31 11.15
N ASN A 141 -32.76 2.70 11.66
CA ASN A 141 -31.69 3.24 10.81
C ASN A 141 -30.51 2.28 10.80
N PHE A 142 -30.14 1.81 9.62
CA PHE A 142 -28.90 1.07 9.39
C PHE A 142 -27.68 2.00 9.57
N SER A 143 -27.46 2.45 10.78
CA SER A 143 -26.36 3.35 11.11
C SER A 143 -25.25 2.65 11.88
N SER A 144 -25.02 1.42 11.64
CA SER A 144 -23.85 0.75 12.19
C SER A 144 -22.69 0.85 11.22
N GLN A 145 -21.98 1.91 11.31
CA GLN A 145 -21.10 2.21 10.21
C GLN A 145 -19.66 2.40 10.69
N GLY A 146 -19.46 2.28 11.97
CA GLY A 146 -18.16 2.19 12.60
C GLY A 146 -17.83 0.77 13.08
N SER A 147 -16.95 0.69 14.04
CA SER A 147 -16.58 -0.57 14.69
C SER A 147 -17.65 -1.01 15.70
N PRO A 148 -18.04 -2.28 15.77
CA PRO A 148 -18.84 -2.79 16.87
C PRO A 148 -18.05 -3.00 18.17
N TYR A 149 -16.71 -2.91 18.09
CA TYR A 149 -15.80 -3.17 19.18
C TYR A 149 -15.22 -1.89 19.74
N PRO A 150 -14.92 -1.87 21.06
CA PRO A 150 -14.17 -0.77 21.67
C PRO A 150 -12.78 -0.60 21.06
N GLU A 151 -12.31 0.62 20.98
CA GLU A 151 -10.93 0.92 20.61
C GLU A 151 -9.96 0.44 21.70
N ASN A 152 -8.80 -0.03 21.27
CA ASN A 152 -7.84 -0.69 22.12
C ASN A 152 -6.42 -0.46 21.59
N GLU A 153 -5.47 -0.15 22.45
CA GLU A 153 -4.05 -0.04 22.08
C GLU A 153 -3.42 -1.37 21.72
N ASP A 154 -3.87 -2.48 22.31
CA ASP A 154 -3.43 -3.83 21.94
C ASP A 154 -4.02 -4.23 20.59
N LEU A 155 -3.30 -3.89 19.52
CA LEU A 155 -3.75 -4.08 18.14
C LEU A 155 -3.76 -5.55 17.71
N ASN A 156 -2.93 -6.37 18.32
CA ASN A 156 -2.83 -7.79 17.99
C ASN A 156 -3.68 -8.69 18.88
N GLU A 157 -4.34 -8.13 19.89
CA GLU A 157 -5.22 -8.78 20.84
C GLU A 157 -4.58 -9.94 21.61
N ASP A 158 -3.26 -9.82 21.91
CA ASP A 158 -2.53 -10.83 22.68
C ASP A 158 -2.56 -10.57 24.20
N ASN A 159 -3.26 -9.53 24.63
CA ASN A 159 -3.39 -9.03 26.00
C ASN A 159 -2.05 -8.54 26.60
N THR A 160 -1.11 -8.20 25.77
CA THR A 160 0.16 -7.57 26.20
C THR A 160 0.38 -6.30 25.38
N LEU A 161 0.86 -5.26 26.04
CA LEU A 161 1.22 -4.02 25.37
C LEU A 161 2.69 -4.09 24.94
N SER A 162 2.94 -4.24 23.65
CA SER A 162 4.30 -4.26 23.11
C SER A 162 4.84 -2.84 23.01
N ASP A 163 6.00 -2.58 23.60
CA ASP A 163 6.70 -1.28 23.59
C ASP A 163 7.90 -1.23 22.63
N THR A 164 8.14 -2.32 21.91
CA THR A 164 9.32 -2.47 21.07
C THR A 164 9.19 -1.71 19.75
N GLU A 165 10.11 -0.79 19.51
CA GLU A 165 10.28 -0.10 18.23
C GLU A 165 11.45 -0.71 17.46
N SER A 166 11.15 -1.51 16.41
CA SER A 166 12.16 -2.16 15.57
C SER A 166 11.60 -2.41 14.18
N TYR A 167 11.94 -1.52 13.21
CA TYR A 167 11.30 -1.52 11.90
C TYR A 167 12.20 -0.99 10.78
N PHE A 168 11.83 -1.34 9.55
CA PHE A 168 12.34 -0.71 8.34
C PHE A 168 11.45 0.46 7.95
N GLU A 169 12.05 1.61 7.68
CA GLU A 169 11.35 2.82 7.27
C GLU A 169 11.54 3.10 5.79
N TYR A 170 10.42 3.45 5.13
CA TYR A 170 10.37 3.85 3.72
C TYR A 170 9.76 5.23 3.61
N GLU A 171 10.49 6.14 3.01
CA GLU A 171 10.06 7.52 2.82
C GLU A 171 9.62 7.73 1.36
N ILE A 172 8.40 8.22 1.16
CA ILE A 172 7.86 8.62 -0.13
C ILE A 172 7.75 10.14 -0.15
N ASN A 173 8.45 10.75 -1.10
CA ASN A 173 8.34 12.19 -1.33
C ASN A 173 7.09 12.48 -2.18
N LEU A 174 6.14 13.24 -1.61
CA LEU A 174 4.92 13.67 -2.29
C LEU A 174 4.94 15.16 -2.65
N LYS A 175 6.13 15.74 -2.81
CA LYS A 175 6.26 17.15 -3.16
C LYS A 175 5.69 17.39 -4.55
N PRO A 176 4.81 18.39 -4.72
CA PRO A 176 4.37 18.82 -6.04
C PRO A 176 5.57 19.19 -6.92
N GLY A 177 5.59 18.71 -8.17
CA GLY A 177 6.72 18.87 -9.09
C GLY A 177 7.71 17.69 -9.11
N ASP A 178 7.68 16.81 -8.11
CA ASP A 178 8.44 15.55 -8.11
C ASP A 178 7.57 14.33 -8.43
N LEU A 179 6.27 14.56 -8.71
CA LEU A 179 5.30 13.51 -9.00
C LEU A 179 5.29 13.17 -10.50
N ASP A 180 6.36 12.57 -10.98
CA ASP A 180 6.51 12.09 -12.36
C ASP A 180 6.99 10.64 -12.38
N ILE A 181 6.70 9.93 -13.46
CA ILE A 181 7.19 8.57 -13.69
C ILE A 181 8.72 8.55 -13.65
N GLY A 182 9.29 7.58 -12.93
CA GLY A 182 10.74 7.46 -12.72
C GLY A 182 11.28 8.27 -11.55
N LYS A 183 10.44 9.09 -10.87
CA LYS A 183 10.82 9.83 -9.66
C LYS A 183 10.07 9.29 -8.45
N SER A 184 10.69 9.36 -7.27
CA SER A 184 10.05 9.04 -5.97
C SER A 184 9.32 7.69 -5.94
N ASN A 185 9.85 6.67 -6.60
CA ASN A 185 9.24 5.34 -6.75
C ASN A 185 7.91 5.33 -7.54
N ILE A 186 7.62 6.33 -8.36
CA ILE A 186 6.46 6.35 -9.22
C ILE A 186 6.76 5.59 -10.51
N VAL A 187 5.99 4.53 -10.76
CA VAL A 187 6.15 3.66 -11.94
C VAL A 187 5.05 3.86 -12.98
N ASP A 188 3.92 4.45 -12.57
CA ASP A 188 2.83 4.74 -13.49
C ASP A 188 1.97 5.90 -12.99
N LYS A 189 1.20 6.52 -13.92
CA LYS A 189 0.37 7.69 -13.68
C LYS A 189 -0.89 7.61 -14.52
N ILE A 190 -2.03 7.67 -13.90
CA ILE A 190 -3.33 7.64 -14.58
C ILE A 190 -4.09 8.92 -14.27
N ILE A 191 -4.52 9.60 -15.32
CA ILE A 191 -5.39 10.78 -15.21
C ILE A 191 -6.81 10.34 -15.50
N ASP A 192 -7.76 10.73 -14.68
CA ASP A 192 -9.16 10.41 -14.89
C ASP A 192 -9.69 11.09 -16.18
N LYS A 193 -10.78 10.55 -16.73
CA LYS A 193 -11.37 11.06 -17.98
C LYS A 193 -11.84 12.52 -17.91
N SER A 194 -12.05 13.05 -16.71
CA SER A 194 -12.44 14.44 -16.47
C SER A 194 -11.24 15.38 -16.29
N GLY A 195 -10.03 14.82 -16.15
CA GLY A 195 -8.81 15.58 -15.89
C GLY A 195 -8.71 16.14 -14.44
N ASN A 196 -9.65 15.77 -13.56
CA ASN A 196 -9.75 16.34 -12.22
C ASN A 196 -8.96 15.59 -11.15
N ALA A 197 -8.57 14.35 -11.41
CA ALA A 197 -7.82 13.54 -10.48
C ALA A 197 -6.69 12.81 -11.18
N THR A 198 -5.52 12.80 -10.56
CA THR A 198 -4.37 12.04 -11.00
C THR A 198 -4.04 11.00 -9.96
N TRP A 199 -3.95 9.74 -10.38
CA TRP A 199 -3.52 8.62 -9.56
C TRP A 199 -2.10 8.27 -9.92
N TYR A 200 -1.27 8.01 -8.91
CA TYR A 200 0.11 7.62 -9.07
C TYR A 200 0.29 6.21 -8.51
N GLN A 201 0.92 5.34 -9.28
CA GLN A 201 1.31 4.03 -8.81
C GLN A 201 2.73 4.12 -8.25
N PHE A 202 2.88 3.81 -6.97
CA PHE A 202 4.17 3.72 -6.32
C PHE A 202 4.60 2.26 -6.22
N ARG A 203 5.87 2.00 -6.50
CA ARG A 203 6.49 0.70 -6.29
C ARG A 203 7.69 0.88 -5.38
N ILE A 204 7.56 0.44 -4.15
CA ILE A 204 8.56 0.64 -3.11
C ILE A 204 9.32 -0.67 -2.92
N PRO A 205 10.63 -0.72 -3.25
CA PRO A 205 11.44 -1.91 -3.04
C PRO A 205 11.68 -2.11 -1.55
N ILE A 206 11.03 -3.12 -0.96
CA ILE A 206 11.11 -3.36 0.49
C ILE A 206 12.50 -3.78 0.97
N ARG A 207 13.37 -4.30 0.09
CA ARG A 207 14.73 -4.70 0.46
C ARG A 207 15.72 -3.53 0.59
N THR A 208 15.32 -2.35 0.15
CA THR A 208 16.12 -1.12 0.23
C THR A 208 15.40 -0.07 1.08
N PRO A 209 15.33 -0.26 2.40
CA PRO A 209 14.68 0.72 3.27
C PRO A 209 15.47 2.04 3.30
N THR A 210 14.75 3.15 3.47
CA THR A 210 15.38 4.47 3.66
C THR A 210 16.21 4.51 4.95
N ARG A 211 15.68 3.88 6.01
CA ARG A 211 16.34 3.74 7.32
C ARG A 211 15.92 2.46 8.01
N THR A 212 16.71 2.05 8.98
CA THR A 212 16.40 0.92 9.87
C THR A 212 16.48 1.39 11.31
N TYR A 213 15.46 1.08 12.09
CA TYR A 213 15.38 1.39 13.52
C TYR A 213 15.37 0.12 14.34
N GLY A 214 15.99 0.20 15.52
CA GLY A 214 16.07 -0.93 16.44
C GLY A 214 16.92 -2.09 15.93
N SER A 215 16.59 -3.29 16.35
CA SER A 215 17.40 -4.51 16.10
C SER A 215 16.81 -5.42 15.01
N ILE A 216 15.93 -4.91 14.15
CA ILE A 216 15.38 -5.69 13.06
C ILE A 216 16.47 -6.04 12.05
N SER A 217 16.60 -7.31 11.71
CA SER A 217 17.64 -7.82 10.81
C SER A 217 17.08 -8.47 9.54
N ASP A 218 15.82 -8.88 9.56
CA ASP A 218 15.18 -9.55 8.43
C ASP A 218 13.68 -9.25 8.35
N TYR A 219 13.04 -9.73 7.28
CA TYR A 219 11.61 -9.51 7.00
C TYR A 219 10.71 -10.68 7.45
N LYS A 220 11.21 -11.60 8.28
CA LYS A 220 10.45 -12.78 8.69
C LYS A 220 9.44 -12.50 9.78
N THR A 221 9.69 -11.46 10.58
CA THR A 221 8.91 -11.11 11.77
C THR A 221 8.29 -9.73 11.66
N ILE A 222 7.69 -9.39 10.53
CA ILE A 222 6.91 -8.17 10.36
C ILE A 222 5.54 -8.38 11.00
N ARG A 223 5.25 -7.65 12.07
CA ARG A 223 3.96 -7.70 12.76
C ARG A 223 3.03 -6.58 12.32
N PHE A 224 3.59 -5.38 12.11
CA PHE A 224 2.82 -4.18 11.86
C PHE A 224 3.31 -3.44 10.61
N ILE A 225 2.38 -2.73 9.99
CA ILE A 225 2.65 -1.71 8.99
C ILE A 225 2.07 -0.42 9.52
N ARG A 226 2.94 0.52 9.91
CA ARG A 226 2.54 1.87 10.35
C ARG A 226 2.74 2.84 9.22
N THR A 227 1.76 3.74 9.01
CA THR A 227 1.82 4.79 8.00
C THR A 227 1.50 6.13 8.64
N TYR A 228 2.29 7.16 8.32
CA TYR A 228 2.01 8.51 8.79
C TYR A 228 2.49 9.56 7.79
N LEU A 229 1.94 10.77 7.93
CA LEU A 229 2.25 11.94 7.11
C LEU A 229 3.07 12.93 7.92
N THR A 230 4.06 13.55 7.28
CA THR A 230 4.91 14.58 7.93
C THR A 230 5.37 15.63 6.94
N GLY A 231 5.73 16.82 7.45
CA GLY A 231 6.34 17.91 6.68
C GLY A 231 5.38 18.57 5.69
N TRP A 232 4.13 18.74 6.06
CA TRP A 232 3.13 19.49 5.32
C TRP A 232 2.96 20.88 5.89
N GLU A 233 2.89 21.87 5.02
CA GLU A 233 2.66 23.27 5.38
C GLU A 233 1.21 23.69 5.11
N GLU A 234 0.50 22.94 4.27
CA GLU A 234 -0.89 23.20 3.90
C GLU A 234 -1.75 21.93 4.09
N PRO A 235 -3.06 22.08 4.25
CA PRO A 235 -3.98 20.96 4.34
C PRO A 235 -3.86 20.04 3.11
N VAL A 236 -3.77 18.74 3.34
CA VAL A 236 -3.68 17.74 2.27
C VAL A 236 -4.66 16.62 2.51
N VAL A 237 -5.22 16.11 1.43
CA VAL A 237 -6.05 14.89 1.43
C VAL A 237 -5.38 13.87 0.54
N LEU A 238 -4.98 12.76 1.13
CA LEU A 238 -4.47 11.60 0.39
C LEU A 238 -5.55 10.53 0.31
N ARG A 239 -5.66 9.94 -0.87
CA ARG A 239 -6.50 8.77 -1.10
C ARG A 239 -5.60 7.62 -1.47
N LEU A 240 -5.63 6.58 -0.65
CA LEU A 240 -4.89 5.35 -0.87
C LEU A 240 -5.83 4.30 -1.47
N ALA A 241 -5.42 3.70 -2.57
CA ALA A 241 -6.15 2.61 -3.21
C ALA A 241 -5.16 1.45 -3.47
N LYS A 242 -5.62 0.22 -3.27
CA LYS A 242 -4.84 -1.00 -3.54
C LYS A 242 -3.46 -1.02 -2.89
N PHE A 243 -3.42 -1.07 -1.58
CA PHE A 243 -2.17 -1.37 -0.87
C PHE A 243 -1.90 -2.88 -0.96
N GLN A 244 -0.78 -3.26 -1.56
CA GLN A 244 -0.43 -4.67 -1.79
C GLN A 244 1.04 -4.93 -1.51
N LEU A 245 1.34 -6.05 -0.86
CA LEU A 245 2.68 -6.62 -0.81
C LEU A 245 2.82 -7.58 -2.00
N VAL A 246 3.76 -7.27 -2.88
CA VAL A 246 4.00 -8.06 -4.10
C VAL A 246 5.26 -8.88 -3.91
N GLY A 247 5.15 -10.19 -4.08
CA GLY A 247 6.26 -11.12 -4.01
C GLY A 247 6.43 -11.87 -5.33
N SER A 248 7.67 -12.07 -5.76
CA SER A 248 8.03 -12.90 -6.89
C SER A 248 8.91 -14.07 -6.46
N GLN A 249 8.69 -15.24 -7.04
CA GLN A 249 9.61 -16.36 -6.93
C GLN A 249 10.83 -16.21 -7.87
N TRP A 250 10.74 -15.28 -8.81
CA TRP A 250 11.83 -14.95 -9.71
C TRP A 250 12.82 -14.03 -9.01
N ARG A 251 14.10 -14.32 -9.17
CA ARG A 251 15.21 -13.57 -8.57
C ARG A 251 16.05 -12.95 -9.69
N LYS A 252 16.59 -11.77 -9.44
CA LYS A 252 17.57 -11.14 -10.32
C LYS A 252 18.84 -11.99 -10.31
N TYR A 253 19.42 -12.19 -11.48
CA TYR A 253 20.75 -12.72 -11.63
C TYR A 253 21.73 -11.54 -11.57
N GLU A 254 22.61 -11.54 -10.59
CA GLU A 254 23.44 -10.36 -10.26
C GLU A 254 24.62 -10.17 -11.22
N GLU A 255 24.95 -11.18 -12.00
CA GLU A 255 26.08 -11.12 -12.94
C GLU A 255 25.60 -10.83 -14.35
N SER A 256 26.48 -10.24 -15.19
CA SER A 256 26.21 -10.03 -16.61
C SER A 256 26.41 -11.34 -17.38
N ILE A 257 25.54 -11.57 -18.37
CA ILE A 257 25.64 -12.71 -19.27
C ILE A 257 26.02 -12.15 -20.65
N SER A 258 27.27 -12.34 -21.05
CA SER A 258 27.71 -11.97 -22.40
C SER A 258 27.62 -13.15 -23.37
N GLN A 259 27.61 -12.88 -24.69
CA GLN A 259 27.66 -13.92 -25.73
C GLN A 259 28.91 -14.79 -25.66
N SER A 260 30.00 -14.32 -25.10
CA SER A 260 31.26 -15.06 -24.96
C SER A 260 31.39 -15.89 -23.69
N GLY A 261 30.32 -15.97 -22.89
CA GLY A 261 30.30 -16.65 -21.59
C GLY A 261 30.14 -15.67 -20.43
N LEU A 262 30.25 -16.19 -19.20
CA LEU A 262 30.21 -15.37 -18.00
C LEU A 262 31.47 -14.52 -17.92
N ASN A 263 31.32 -13.21 -18.07
CA ASN A 263 32.36 -12.27 -17.73
C ASN A 263 31.97 -11.60 -16.41
N GLU A 264 32.93 -11.44 -15.50
CA GLU A 264 32.74 -10.57 -14.33
C GLU A 264 32.28 -9.21 -14.81
N VAL A 265 31.16 -8.73 -14.26
CA VAL A 265 30.66 -7.40 -14.52
C VAL A 265 31.77 -6.43 -14.11
N SER A 266 32.26 -5.63 -15.01
CA SER A 266 33.10 -4.49 -14.61
C SER A 266 32.24 -3.61 -13.70
N GLU A 267 32.76 -3.19 -12.55
CA GLU A 267 32.09 -2.40 -11.50
C GLU A 267 31.44 -1.09 -12.01
N ASN A 268 31.48 -0.81 -13.31
CA ASN A 268 31.02 0.41 -13.96
C ASN A 268 29.86 0.21 -14.96
N VAL A 269 29.16 -0.94 -14.94
CA VAL A 269 28.00 -1.13 -15.83
C VAL A 269 26.72 -0.79 -15.07
N ASP A 270 26.20 0.41 -15.30
CA ASP A 270 24.99 0.97 -14.70
C ASP A 270 23.68 0.33 -15.20
N SER A 271 23.71 -0.76 -15.96
CA SER A 271 22.48 -1.38 -16.43
C SER A 271 21.74 -2.04 -15.29
N ASP A 272 20.55 -1.52 -14.98
CA ASP A 272 19.68 -2.08 -13.94
C ASP A 272 18.61 -2.99 -14.56
N ILE A 273 18.21 -3.99 -13.79
CA ILE A 273 17.11 -4.89 -14.13
C ILE A 273 16.04 -4.82 -13.04
N GLU A 274 14.85 -4.46 -13.42
CA GLU A 274 13.69 -4.43 -12.55
C GLU A 274 12.73 -5.58 -12.89
N ILE A 275 12.28 -6.30 -11.86
CA ILE A 275 11.31 -7.39 -11.99
C ILE A 275 9.98 -6.94 -11.43
N SER A 276 8.94 -7.04 -12.23
CA SER A 276 7.60 -6.68 -11.82
C SER A 276 6.54 -7.62 -12.40
N VAL A 277 5.30 -7.35 -12.09
CA VAL A 277 4.15 -8.10 -12.61
C VAL A 277 3.22 -7.12 -13.29
N VAL A 278 2.74 -7.47 -14.47
CA VAL A 278 1.65 -6.78 -15.16
C VAL A 278 0.39 -7.63 -15.09
N SER A 279 -0.76 -7.00 -14.93
CA SER A 279 -2.03 -7.71 -14.79
C SER A 279 -3.14 -7.05 -15.59
N ILE A 280 -4.16 -7.83 -15.93
CA ILE A 280 -5.32 -7.28 -16.66
C ILE A 280 -6.12 -6.28 -15.82
N GLU A 281 -6.09 -6.38 -14.50
CA GLU A 281 -6.82 -5.44 -13.65
C GLU A 281 -6.11 -4.10 -13.50
N GLU A 282 -4.77 -4.10 -13.54
CA GLU A 282 -3.97 -2.91 -13.26
C GLU A 282 -3.46 -2.24 -14.54
N ASN A 283 -3.16 -3.03 -15.55
CA ASN A 283 -2.47 -2.56 -16.76
C ASN A 283 -3.31 -2.73 -18.03
N SER A 284 -4.64 -2.93 -17.93
CA SER A 284 -5.53 -3.05 -19.09
C SER A 284 -5.68 -1.76 -19.90
N ILE A 285 -5.26 -0.63 -19.34
CA ILE A 285 -5.25 0.67 -20.03
C ILE A 285 -3.81 1.04 -20.28
N GLY A 286 -3.44 1.18 -21.54
CA GLY A 286 -2.11 1.65 -21.91
C GLY A 286 -1.95 3.16 -21.74
N SER A 287 -0.73 3.63 -21.85
CA SER A 287 -0.37 5.04 -21.88
C SER A 287 0.33 5.39 -23.20
N GLU A 288 0.77 6.61 -23.37
CA GLU A 288 1.54 7.02 -24.55
C GLU A 288 2.83 6.22 -24.72
N ASN A 289 3.44 5.81 -23.60
CA ASN A 289 4.71 5.11 -23.57
C ASN A 289 4.61 3.63 -23.18
N LYS A 290 3.41 3.12 -22.90
CA LYS A 290 3.20 1.71 -22.50
C LYS A 290 1.99 1.11 -23.18
N SER A 291 2.18 -0.08 -23.72
CA SER A 291 1.08 -0.87 -24.30
C SER A 291 0.11 -1.34 -23.21
N PRO A 292 -1.20 -1.41 -23.52
CA PRO A 292 -2.14 -2.02 -22.59
C PRO A 292 -1.85 -3.52 -22.47
N TYR A 293 -1.93 -4.04 -21.24
CA TYR A 293 -1.81 -5.47 -21.02
C TYR A 293 -3.06 -6.20 -21.54
N VAL A 294 -2.83 -7.21 -22.36
CA VAL A 294 -3.87 -8.05 -22.94
C VAL A 294 -3.52 -9.51 -22.70
N VAL A 295 -4.47 -10.29 -22.22
CA VAL A 295 -4.28 -11.73 -22.00
C VAL A 295 -3.83 -12.42 -23.29
N PRO A 296 -2.73 -13.21 -23.24
CA PRO A 296 -2.26 -13.93 -24.42
C PRO A 296 -3.32 -14.89 -24.98
N PRO A 297 -3.33 -15.10 -26.31
CA PRO A 297 -4.36 -15.94 -26.95
C PRO A 297 -4.28 -17.40 -26.46
N GLY A 298 -5.45 -17.93 -26.09
CA GLY A 298 -5.56 -19.32 -25.62
C GLY A 298 -5.20 -19.56 -24.16
N ILE A 299 -4.94 -18.49 -23.40
CA ILE A 299 -4.81 -18.57 -21.94
C ILE A 299 -6.18 -18.21 -21.33
N PRO A 300 -6.89 -19.17 -20.70
CA PRO A 300 -8.14 -18.89 -20.01
C PRO A 300 -7.86 -18.20 -18.68
N ARG A 301 -8.72 -17.25 -18.31
CA ARG A 301 -8.73 -16.73 -16.94
C ARG A 301 -9.44 -17.72 -16.04
N ASP A 302 -8.83 -18.08 -14.93
CA ASP A 302 -9.43 -18.92 -13.93
C ASP A 302 -10.69 -18.26 -13.33
N ILE A 303 -11.60 -19.09 -12.84
CA ILE A 303 -12.85 -18.63 -12.21
C ILE A 303 -12.72 -18.90 -10.71
N ASP A 304 -12.89 -17.86 -9.92
CA ASP A 304 -13.01 -17.99 -8.47
C ASP A 304 -14.42 -18.52 -8.13
N ASN A 305 -14.45 -19.77 -7.69
CA ASN A 305 -15.67 -20.45 -7.28
C ASN A 305 -15.92 -20.36 -5.76
N THR A 306 -15.11 -19.61 -5.03
CA THR A 306 -15.24 -19.47 -3.57
C THR A 306 -16.34 -18.50 -3.18
N THR A 307 -16.81 -17.68 -4.10
CA THR A 307 -17.88 -16.70 -3.91
C THR A 307 -19.17 -17.10 -4.64
N ILE A 308 -20.32 -16.66 -4.13
CA ILE A 308 -21.65 -16.92 -4.75
C ILE A 308 -21.74 -16.33 -6.17
N VAL A 309 -21.04 -15.24 -6.42
CA VAL A 309 -20.90 -14.62 -7.74
C VAL A 309 -19.60 -15.11 -8.37
N GLN A 310 -19.71 -15.87 -9.47
CA GLN A 310 -18.54 -16.33 -10.21
C GLN A 310 -17.74 -15.12 -10.69
N ARG A 311 -16.51 -14.99 -10.20
CA ARG A 311 -15.59 -13.92 -10.55
C ARG A 311 -14.40 -14.51 -11.30
N ARG A 312 -14.00 -13.90 -12.40
CA ARG A 312 -12.75 -14.27 -13.07
C ARG A 312 -11.59 -13.74 -12.25
N THR A 313 -10.61 -14.60 -11.96
CA THR A 313 -9.40 -14.19 -11.25
C THR A 313 -8.58 -13.22 -12.11
N ASN A 314 -7.74 -12.45 -11.43
CA ASN A 314 -6.78 -11.59 -12.12
C ASN A 314 -5.75 -12.47 -12.84
N GLU A 315 -5.49 -12.19 -14.10
CA GLU A 315 -4.45 -12.86 -14.88
C GLU A 315 -3.23 -11.92 -14.93
N GLN A 316 -2.04 -12.49 -14.76
CA GLN A 316 -0.80 -11.77 -14.56
C GLN A 316 0.32 -12.35 -15.41
N SER A 317 1.21 -11.46 -15.86
CA SER A 317 2.46 -11.83 -16.53
C SER A 317 3.65 -11.18 -15.85
N LEU A 318 4.78 -11.84 -15.93
CA LEU A 318 6.04 -11.31 -15.47
C LEU A 318 6.51 -10.19 -16.40
N GLN A 319 6.90 -9.06 -15.85
CA GLN A 319 7.52 -7.97 -16.57
C GLN A 319 8.98 -7.85 -16.14
N ILE A 320 9.86 -7.70 -17.10
CA ILE A 320 11.28 -7.44 -16.90
C ILE A 320 11.58 -6.12 -17.60
N CYS A 321 12.03 -5.13 -16.86
CA CYS A 321 12.57 -3.88 -17.41
C CYS A 321 14.09 -3.93 -17.31
N VAL A 322 14.75 -3.54 -18.37
CA VAL A 322 16.21 -3.43 -18.41
C VAL A 322 16.55 -2.07 -18.96
N ASP A 323 17.27 -1.28 -18.18
CA ASP A 323 17.73 0.05 -18.56
C ASP A 323 19.22 0.01 -18.87
N ASP A 324 19.68 0.83 -19.84
CA ASP A 324 21.08 1.01 -20.24
C ASP A 324 21.83 -0.30 -20.56
N LEU A 325 21.16 -1.24 -21.24
CA LEU A 325 21.80 -2.48 -21.69
C LEU A 325 22.81 -2.20 -22.80
N SER A 326 24.08 -2.48 -22.53
CA SER A 326 25.15 -2.33 -23.54
C SER A 326 25.08 -3.41 -24.61
N ASP A 327 25.56 -3.08 -25.83
CA ASP A 327 25.62 -4.05 -26.93
C ASP A 327 26.49 -5.27 -26.57
N GLY A 328 25.92 -6.45 -26.77
CA GLY A 328 26.55 -7.73 -26.41
C GLY A 328 26.38 -8.17 -24.96
N ASP A 329 25.75 -7.34 -24.12
CA ASP A 329 25.42 -7.71 -22.73
C ASP A 329 24.06 -8.38 -22.62
N GLY A 330 23.89 -9.17 -21.57
CA GLY A 330 22.63 -9.83 -21.20
C GLY A 330 22.30 -9.67 -19.73
N ARG A 331 21.04 -9.58 -19.45
CA ARG A 331 20.50 -9.61 -18.08
C ARG A 331 19.50 -10.73 -17.95
N ALA A 332 19.47 -11.33 -16.78
CA ALA A 332 18.59 -12.47 -16.54
C ALA A 332 17.92 -12.44 -15.19
N ILE A 333 16.82 -13.14 -15.13
CA ILE A 333 16.13 -13.53 -13.90
C ILE A 333 16.07 -15.04 -13.83
N PHE A 334 16.06 -15.59 -12.64
CA PHE A 334 16.00 -17.03 -12.46
C PHE A 334 14.99 -17.45 -11.40
N LYS A 335 14.55 -18.69 -11.51
CA LYS A 335 13.67 -19.34 -10.54
C LYS A 335 14.11 -20.78 -10.38
N GLU A 336 14.32 -21.22 -9.16
CA GLU A 336 14.51 -22.63 -8.86
C GLU A 336 13.18 -23.36 -8.92
N SER A 337 13.16 -24.48 -9.63
CA SER A 337 11.96 -25.29 -9.82
C SER A 337 12.34 -26.74 -10.00
N ASN A 338 11.59 -27.65 -9.38
CA ASN A 338 11.72 -29.08 -9.60
C ASN A 338 10.71 -29.54 -10.67
N PHE A 339 11.14 -29.49 -11.94
CA PHE A 339 10.33 -30.01 -13.04
C PHE A 339 10.97 -31.28 -13.60
N ASP A 340 10.20 -32.35 -13.68
CA ASP A 340 10.56 -33.48 -14.52
C ASP A 340 10.10 -33.22 -15.96
N LEU A 341 11.04 -32.87 -16.82
CA LEU A 341 10.77 -32.50 -18.21
C LEU A 341 10.76 -33.71 -19.17
N ILE A 342 11.07 -34.92 -18.72
CA ILE A 342 11.20 -36.11 -19.58
C ILE A 342 9.94 -36.37 -20.43
N ASN A 343 8.77 -36.10 -19.87
CA ASN A 343 7.49 -36.38 -20.51
C ASN A 343 6.95 -35.24 -21.37
N TYR A 344 7.66 -34.10 -21.44
CA TYR A 344 7.21 -32.89 -22.18
C TYR A 344 7.97 -32.74 -23.49
N GLY A 345 7.25 -32.69 -24.59
CA GLY A 345 7.84 -32.54 -25.91
C GLY A 345 7.95 -31.09 -26.40
N ARG A 346 7.34 -30.10 -25.69
CA ARG A 346 7.32 -28.71 -26.12
C ARG A 346 7.21 -27.77 -24.92
N ILE A 347 7.89 -26.62 -25.00
CA ILE A 347 7.69 -25.45 -24.17
C ILE A 347 6.99 -24.39 -25.00
N LYS A 348 5.96 -23.77 -24.45
CA LYS A 348 5.27 -22.63 -25.06
C LYS A 348 5.32 -21.46 -24.09
N MET A 349 5.74 -20.31 -24.58
CA MET A 349 5.81 -19.07 -23.82
C MET A 349 5.41 -17.91 -24.76
N PHE A 350 4.69 -16.95 -24.22
CA PHE A 350 4.43 -15.68 -24.89
C PHE A 350 5.43 -14.66 -24.37
N ILE A 351 6.06 -13.93 -25.29
CA ILE A 351 6.99 -12.85 -24.98
C ILE A 351 6.54 -11.62 -25.75
N HIS A 352 6.37 -10.51 -25.05
CA HIS A 352 6.06 -9.21 -25.61
C HIS A 352 7.22 -8.25 -25.28
N ALA A 353 7.70 -7.51 -26.25
CA ALA A 353 8.74 -6.52 -26.09
C ALA A 353 8.25 -5.14 -26.52
N GLU A 354 8.57 -4.14 -25.73
CA GLU A 354 8.33 -2.73 -26.03
C GLU A 354 9.46 -1.86 -25.48
N PRO A 355 9.70 -0.67 -26.09
CA PRO A 355 10.70 0.25 -25.57
C PRO A 355 10.28 0.81 -24.22
N ASN A 356 11.25 1.08 -23.33
CA ASN A 356 11.00 1.71 -22.05
C ASN A 356 11.03 3.24 -22.20
N ASN A 357 10.10 3.93 -21.53
CA ASN A 357 10.05 5.39 -21.36
C ASN A 357 10.28 6.26 -22.63
N GLY A 358 9.92 5.75 -23.82
CA GLY A 358 10.03 6.51 -25.06
C GLY A 358 11.38 6.34 -25.79
N ASP A 359 12.18 5.35 -25.39
CA ASP A 359 13.36 4.92 -26.11
C ASP A 359 12.99 4.43 -27.53
N ILE A 360 13.95 4.44 -28.41
CA ILE A 360 13.80 3.90 -29.77
C ILE A 360 14.40 2.50 -29.77
N LEU A 361 13.57 1.52 -30.02
CA LEU A 361 13.97 0.13 -30.15
C LEU A 361 13.34 -0.45 -31.42
N SER A 362 14.14 -1.12 -32.26
CA SER A 362 13.70 -1.70 -33.51
C SER A 362 13.55 -3.22 -33.43
N ASP A 363 12.84 -3.82 -34.39
CA ASP A 363 12.73 -5.27 -34.48
C ASP A 363 14.10 -5.95 -34.60
N ASN A 364 14.30 -7.02 -33.84
CA ASN A 364 15.51 -7.82 -33.78
C ASN A 364 16.78 -7.13 -33.21
N GLU A 365 16.63 -6.00 -32.57
CA GLU A 365 17.74 -5.36 -31.83
C GLU A 365 17.99 -6.05 -30.48
N ILE A 366 16.96 -6.71 -29.90
CA ILE A 366 17.06 -7.47 -28.68
C ILE A 366 16.66 -8.92 -28.90
N ASN A 367 17.31 -9.82 -28.19
CA ASN A 367 16.99 -11.23 -28.14
C ASN A 367 16.45 -11.60 -26.74
N ALA A 368 15.45 -12.46 -26.72
CA ALA A 368 15.08 -13.15 -25.48
C ALA A 368 15.74 -14.52 -25.44
N PHE A 369 16.29 -14.89 -24.31
CA PHE A 369 16.80 -16.23 -24.10
C PHE A 369 16.13 -16.91 -22.89
N LEU A 370 16.02 -18.23 -22.97
CA LEU A 370 15.55 -19.08 -21.90
C LEU A 370 16.58 -20.16 -21.64
N ARG A 371 17.13 -20.19 -20.44
CA ARG A 371 18.00 -21.28 -19.96
C ARG A 371 17.24 -22.18 -19.01
N PHE A 372 17.42 -23.46 -19.11
CA PHE A 372 16.95 -24.46 -18.16
C PHE A 372 17.96 -25.61 -18.06
N GLY A 373 18.31 -25.96 -16.84
CA GLY A 373 19.35 -26.91 -16.54
C GLY A 373 19.57 -27.11 -15.06
N SER A 374 20.64 -27.78 -14.71
CA SER A 374 21.04 -28.00 -13.32
C SER A 374 21.85 -26.85 -12.73
N ASP A 375 22.49 -26.06 -13.57
CA ASP A 375 23.18 -24.82 -13.21
C ASP A 375 23.08 -23.78 -14.34
N TYR A 376 23.53 -22.56 -14.10
CA TYR A 376 23.39 -21.44 -15.06
C TYR A 376 24.58 -21.30 -16.02
N GLU A 377 25.70 -22.01 -15.76
CA GLU A 377 26.97 -21.72 -16.37
C GLU A 377 27.41 -22.83 -17.31
N ASN A 378 27.25 -24.11 -16.92
CA ASN A 378 27.88 -25.22 -17.59
C ASN A 378 26.90 -26.31 -18.06
N ASN A 379 25.77 -26.49 -17.34
CA ASN A 379 24.85 -27.62 -17.59
C ASN A 379 23.43 -27.14 -17.81
N TYR A 380 23.20 -26.51 -18.94
CA TYR A 380 21.89 -26.00 -19.32
C TYR A 380 21.60 -26.17 -20.82
N TYR A 381 20.32 -26.10 -21.14
CA TYR A 381 19.85 -25.90 -22.51
C TYR A 381 19.44 -24.42 -22.64
N GLU A 382 19.80 -23.83 -23.79
CA GLU A 382 19.43 -22.44 -24.09
C GLU A 382 18.62 -22.38 -25.38
N ILE A 383 17.60 -21.55 -25.36
CA ILE A 383 16.79 -21.17 -26.52
C ILE A 383 16.85 -19.66 -26.60
N GLU A 384 17.35 -19.12 -27.71
CA GLU A 384 17.44 -17.71 -27.97
C GLU A 384 16.60 -17.34 -29.19
N LEU A 385 15.87 -16.24 -29.11
CA LEU A 385 14.96 -15.77 -30.15
C LEU A 385 15.05 -14.25 -30.29
N PRO A 386 15.21 -13.71 -31.51
CA PRO A 386 15.08 -12.28 -31.74
C PRO A 386 13.65 -11.82 -31.53
N LEU A 387 13.47 -10.65 -30.91
CA LEU A 387 12.16 -10.14 -30.58
C LEU A 387 11.67 -9.12 -31.61
N ARG A 388 10.36 -9.14 -31.85
CA ARG A 388 9.66 -8.03 -32.48
C ARG A 388 9.21 -7.06 -31.43
N VAL A 389 9.34 -5.78 -31.73
CA VAL A 389 9.09 -4.69 -30.81
C VAL A 389 7.76 -4.02 -31.11
N THR A 390 6.90 -3.96 -30.13
CA THR A 390 5.64 -3.22 -30.22
C THR A 390 5.90 -1.76 -29.85
N GLN A 391 5.50 -0.82 -30.72
CA GLN A 391 5.60 0.59 -30.41
C GLN A 391 4.31 1.09 -29.75
N PRO A 392 4.32 1.47 -28.45
CA PRO A 392 3.10 1.85 -27.73
C PRO A 392 2.35 3.01 -28.37
N SER A 393 3.06 4.00 -28.88
CA SER A 393 2.49 5.19 -29.53
C SER A 393 1.68 4.87 -30.80
N LEU A 394 1.90 3.71 -31.40
CA LEU A 394 1.18 3.28 -32.61
C LEU A 394 -0.06 2.42 -32.31
N ILE A 395 -0.29 2.09 -31.05
CA ILE A 395 -1.40 1.23 -30.66
C ILE A 395 -2.68 2.05 -30.49
N ASN A 396 -3.70 1.72 -31.29
CA ASN A 396 -5.04 2.21 -31.02
C ASN A 396 -5.70 1.37 -29.92
N GLN A 397 -5.70 1.89 -28.70
CA GLN A 397 -6.22 1.23 -27.49
C GLN A 397 -7.70 0.84 -27.59
N ASN A 398 -8.48 1.47 -28.47
CA ASN A 398 -9.88 1.14 -28.72
C ASN A 398 -10.07 0.10 -29.81
N SER A 399 -8.99 -0.48 -30.34
CA SER A 399 -9.07 -1.48 -31.39
C SER A 399 -9.65 -2.80 -30.87
N SER A 400 -10.64 -3.34 -31.56
CA SER A 400 -11.16 -4.69 -31.30
C SER A 400 -10.14 -5.81 -31.55
N ASN A 401 -9.00 -5.49 -32.14
CA ASN A 401 -7.95 -6.43 -32.52
C ASN A 401 -6.66 -6.27 -31.68
N LEU A 402 -6.71 -5.61 -30.50
CA LEU A 402 -5.57 -5.40 -29.64
C LEU A 402 -4.77 -6.67 -29.38
N SER A 403 -5.45 -7.78 -29.11
CA SER A 403 -4.77 -9.07 -28.84
C SER A 403 -3.92 -9.55 -30.02
N ARG A 404 -4.30 -9.24 -31.27
CA ARG A 404 -3.52 -9.60 -32.46
C ARG A 404 -2.40 -8.61 -32.76
N ILE A 405 -2.48 -7.40 -32.24
CA ILE A 405 -1.42 -6.38 -32.37
C ILE A 405 -0.30 -6.68 -31.39
N ILE A 406 -0.66 -6.99 -30.15
CA ILE A 406 0.29 -7.26 -29.06
C ILE A 406 0.86 -8.68 -29.16
N TRP A 407 0.05 -9.66 -29.59
CA TRP A 407 0.43 -11.05 -29.75
C TRP A 407 0.28 -11.47 -31.22
N PRO A 408 1.16 -11.04 -32.14
CA PRO A 408 1.07 -11.28 -33.57
C PRO A 408 1.30 -12.75 -33.96
#